data_7f869586a825b4a3b6c7f96f15231542
#
_entry.id   7f869586a825b4a3b6c7f96f15231542
#
_cell.length_a   1.000
_cell.length_b   1.000
_cell.length_c   1.000
_cell.angle_alpha   90.00
_cell.angle_beta   90.00
_cell.angle_gamma   90.00
#
_symmetry.space_group_name_H-M   'P 1'
#
loop_
_entity.id
_entity.type
_entity.pdbx_description
1 polymer ?
#
loop_
_entity_poly.entity_id
_entity_poly.type
_entity_poly.pdbx_seq_one_letter_code
_entity_poly.pdbx_strand_id
1 'polypeptide(L)'
;MRRFFWIILLLPALCAVRLAAQKDSFTPMPLDAGFGKMDLTPPAIPADQIIRQFAAKETEFREALNHYTYRRTARVDTIDDDTGKVDGEWYEVDDVIFDPTGARMEKVVDAPPSTLTRVMMSPSDLQDIQHGYPFVLTTADLPKYNIVYVGKQKVDDLDCYVFDVSPKVIEKHQRYLDGRIWVDATDLQIVVTDGRMVPDDTKKGEEDLHPPFMTWRQQIDGHYWFPVYTKGEGILHFSGGYGYMDQDVHIRDVIKYTDYKRFGSTSRIIYDGQDITQNGQQQPGRNQQNGQSGSQNKGK
;
A
#
# COMPACT_ATOMS: atom_id res chain seq x y z
N MET A 1 -14.38 70.92 -38.07
CA MET A 1 -14.79 70.12 -36.88
C MET A 1 -14.48 68.63 -37.13
N ARG A 2 -13.35 68.10 -36.64
CA ARG A 2 -12.94 66.75 -36.80
C ARG A 2 -13.09 66.02 -35.42
N ARG A 3 -14.03 65.12 -35.29
CA ARG A 3 -14.21 64.29 -34.09
C ARG A 3 -13.30 63.06 -34.18
N PHE A 4 -12.31 62.95 -33.28
CA PHE A 4 -11.49 61.78 -33.08
C PHE A 4 -12.24 60.82 -32.18
N PHE A 5 -12.56 59.59 -32.68
CA PHE A 5 -13.04 58.46 -31.89
C PHE A 5 -11.85 57.68 -31.37
N TRP A 6 -11.70 57.62 -30.05
CA TRP A 6 -10.77 56.71 -29.37
C TRP A 6 -11.46 55.38 -29.16
N ILE A 7 -10.96 54.33 -29.82
CA ILE A 7 -11.37 52.95 -29.57
C ILE A 7 -10.47 52.42 -28.47
N ILE A 8 -11.03 52.19 -27.26
CA ILE A 8 -10.37 51.52 -26.15
C ILE A 8 -10.52 50.00 -26.38
N LEU A 9 -9.41 49.36 -26.70
CA LEU A 9 -9.31 47.90 -26.82
C LEU A 9 -9.18 47.34 -25.41
N LEU A 10 -10.26 46.76 -24.85
CA LEU A 10 -10.26 45.96 -23.62
C LEU A 10 -9.72 44.57 -23.94
N LEU A 11 -8.48 44.28 -23.54
CA LEU A 11 -7.93 42.94 -23.51
C LEU A 11 -8.51 42.19 -22.27
N PRO A 12 -9.14 41.02 -22.44
CA PRO A 12 -9.48 40.20 -21.29
C PRO A 12 -8.21 39.55 -20.75
N ALA A 13 -7.81 39.93 -19.52
CA ALA A 13 -6.79 39.20 -18.75
C ALA A 13 -7.33 37.82 -18.39
N LEU A 14 -6.87 36.79 -19.10
CA LEU A 14 -7.09 35.39 -18.71
C LEU A 14 -6.31 35.15 -17.41
N CYS A 15 -7.00 35.24 -16.27
CA CYS A 15 -6.52 34.71 -15.01
C CYS A 15 -6.47 33.19 -15.12
N ALA A 16 -5.31 32.64 -15.46
CA ALA A 16 -5.03 31.20 -15.27
C ALA A 16 -4.98 30.93 -13.77
N VAL A 17 -6.09 30.52 -13.20
CA VAL A 17 -6.15 29.94 -11.85
C VAL A 17 -5.35 28.64 -11.92
N ARG A 18 -4.10 28.67 -11.47
CA ARG A 18 -3.35 27.46 -11.18
C ARG A 18 -4.06 26.82 -10.00
N LEU A 19 -4.83 25.74 -10.25
CA LEU A 19 -5.18 24.79 -9.20
C LEU A 19 -3.85 24.22 -8.68
N ALA A 20 -3.34 24.79 -7.59
CA ALA A 20 -2.35 24.11 -6.78
C ALA A 20 -3.05 22.86 -6.28
N ALA A 21 -2.59 21.70 -6.72
CA ALA A 21 -2.98 20.43 -6.12
C ALA A 21 -2.78 20.59 -4.61
N GLN A 22 -3.87 20.54 -3.87
CA GLN A 22 -3.85 20.66 -2.41
C GLN A 22 -3.12 19.41 -1.93
N LYS A 23 -1.85 19.56 -1.55
CA LYS A 23 -1.06 18.50 -0.92
C LYS A 23 -1.90 18.04 0.26
N ASP A 24 -2.36 16.78 0.24
CA ASP A 24 -3.11 16.20 1.34
C ASP A 24 -2.31 16.41 2.62
N SER A 25 -2.93 17.12 3.58
CA SER A 25 -2.29 17.33 4.87
C SER A 25 -2.27 15.98 5.58
N PHE A 26 -1.10 15.32 5.58
CA PHE A 26 -0.88 14.13 6.36
C PHE A 26 -0.95 14.50 7.85
N THR A 27 -2.07 14.20 8.51
CA THR A 27 -2.14 14.24 9.97
C THR A 27 -1.85 12.83 10.48
N PRO A 28 -0.71 12.61 11.13
CA PRO A 28 -0.38 11.29 11.68
C PRO A 28 -1.37 10.90 12.76
N MET A 29 -1.84 9.64 12.74
CA MET A 29 -2.61 9.09 13.87
C MET A 29 -1.69 8.81 15.06
N PRO A 30 -2.17 8.91 16.32
CA PRO A 30 -1.44 8.42 17.48
C PRO A 30 -1.16 6.92 17.35
N LEU A 31 0.05 6.46 17.73
CA LEU A 31 0.46 5.05 17.59
C LEU A 31 -0.31 4.10 18.51
N ASP A 32 -0.87 4.60 19.61
CA ASP A 32 -1.60 3.85 20.63
C ASP A 32 -3.11 4.13 20.62
N ALA A 33 -3.62 4.83 19.61
CA ALA A 33 -5.03 5.17 19.53
C ALA A 33 -5.91 3.92 19.37
N GLY A 34 -6.95 3.83 20.17
CA GLY A 34 -7.95 2.77 20.09
C GLY A 34 -7.59 1.47 20.82
N PHE A 35 -6.46 1.40 21.52
CA PHE A 35 -6.07 0.20 22.24
C PHE A 35 -6.63 0.17 23.67
N GLY A 36 -7.36 -0.92 23.97
CA GLY A 36 -7.87 -1.21 25.29
C GLY A 36 -6.82 -1.86 26.20
N LYS A 37 -7.26 -2.23 27.42
CA LYS A 37 -6.40 -2.93 28.38
C LYS A 37 -6.11 -4.36 27.89
N MET A 38 -4.83 -4.79 27.98
CA MET A 38 -4.42 -6.17 27.70
C MET A 38 -4.98 -7.14 28.76
N ASP A 39 -5.65 -8.18 28.30
CA ASP A 39 -6.11 -9.33 29.11
C ASP A 39 -5.15 -10.51 28.85
N LEU A 40 -4.38 -10.89 29.86
CA LEU A 40 -3.37 -11.94 29.78
C LEU A 40 -3.93 -13.36 30.00
N THR A 41 -5.26 -13.52 30.07
CA THR A 41 -5.86 -14.84 30.26
C THR A 41 -5.59 -15.74 29.05
N PRO A 42 -5.40 -17.05 29.27
CA PRO A 42 -5.28 -18.00 28.17
C PRO A 42 -6.51 -17.94 27.23
N PRO A 43 -6.32 -18.17 25.93
CA PRO A 43 -7.43 -18.18 25.00
C PRO A 43 -8.33 -19.41 25.22
N ALA A 44 -9.61 -19.31 24.82
CA ALA A 44 -10.57 -20.41 24.97
C ALA A 44 -10.23 -21.64 24.10
N ILE A 45 -9.50 -21.42 23.00
CA ILE A 45 -8.99 -22.49 22.12
C ILE A 45 -7.46 -22.45 22.13
N PRO A 46 -6.77 -23.56 21.87
CA PRO A 46 -5.31 -23.60 21.89
C PRO A 46 -4.69 -22.55 20.97
N ALA A 47 -3.68 -21.82 21.45
CA ALA A 47 -3.04 -20.74 20.69
C ALA A 47 -2.48 -21.22 19.33
N ASP A 48 -1.92 -22.42 19.27
CA ASP A 48 -1.43 -23.02 18.03
C ASP A 48 -2.55 -23.30 17.01
N GLN A 49 -3.77 -23.54 17.46
CA GLN A 49 -4.93 -23.64 16.58
C GLN A 49 -5.33 -22.26 16.02
N ILE A 50 -5.33 -21.21 16.85
CA ILE A 50 -5.57 -19.83 16.38
C ILE A 50 -4.53 -19.46 15.33
N ILE A 51 -3.24 -19.73 15.61
CA ILE A 51 -2.13 -19.45 14.71
C ILE A 51 -2.35 -20.12 13.34
N ARG A 52 -2.68 -21.40 13.31
CA ARG A 52 -2.95 -22.09 12.04
C ARG A 52 -4.15 -21.52 11.30
N GLN A 53 -5.20 -21.12 12.01
CA GLN A 53 -6.41 -20.57 11.40
C GLN A 53 -6.17 -19.19 10.81
N PHE A 54 -5.54 -18.28 11.56
CA PHE A 54 -5.26 -16.97 11.01
C PHE A 54 -4.23 -17.02 9.86
N ALA A 55 -3.21 -17.87 9.95
CA ALA A 55 -2.25 -18.02 8.86
C ALA A 55 -2.88 -18.58 7.57
N ALA A 56 -3.90 -19.42 7.69
CA ALA A 56 -4.69 -19.86 6.55
C ALA A 56 -5.49 -18.69 5.95
N LYS A 57 -6.11 -17.84 6.79
CA LYS A 57 -6.81 -16.63 6.35
C LYS A 57 -5.87 -15.59 5.72
N GLU A 58 -4.69 -15.42 6.27
CA GLU A 58 -3.65 -14.55 5.68
C GLU A 58 -3.14 -15.12 4.33
N THR A 59 -3.15 -16.44 4.13
CA THR A 59 -2.85 -17.05 2.83
C THR A 59 -3.94 -16.71 1.81
N GLU A 60 -5.23 -16.86 2.18
CA GLU A 60 -6.36 -16.45 1.34
C GLU A 60 -6.30 -14.96 1.00
N PHE A 61 -5.99 -14.12 1.99
CA PHE A 61 -5.83 -12.68 1.80
C PHE A 61 -4.69 -12.33 0.83
N ARG A 62 -3.52 -12.95 0.97
CA ARG A 62 -2.38 -12.72 0.06
C ARG A 62 -2.73 -13.07 -1.39
N GLU A 63 -3.42 -14.20 -1.59
CA GLU A 63 -3.91 -14.58 -2.92
C GLU A 63 -4.94 -13.58 -3.45
N ALA A 64 -5.88 -13.15 -2.59
CA ALA A 64 -6.87 -12.15 -2.97
C ALA A 64 -6.22 -10.81 -3.34
N LEU A 65 -5.24 -10.33 -2.53
CA LEU A 65 -4.53 -9.08 -2.77
C LEU A 65 -3.85 -9.03 -4.15
N ASN A 66 -3.43 -10.20 -4.68
CA ASN A 66 -2.89 -10.29 -6.03
C ASN A 66 -3.91 -9.98 -7.13
N HIS A 67 -5.19 -9.80 -6.78
CA HIS A 67 -6.26 -9.40 -7.69
C HIS A 67 -6.80 -7.99 -7.41
N TYR A 68 -6.13 -7.20 -6.57
CA TYR A 68 -6.53 -5.82 -6.28
C TYR A 68 -5.51 -4.82 -6.79
N THR A 69 -6.02 -3.78 -7.42
CA THR A 69 -5.27 -2.54 -7.66
C THR A 69 -5.46 -1.61 -6.49
N TYR A 70 -4.48 -0.78 -6.22
CA TYR A 70 -4.58 0.27 -5.20
C TYR A 70 -3.52 1.36 -5.45
N ARG A 71 -3.71 2.50 -4.80
CA ARG A 71 -2.72 3.58 -4.74
C ARG A 71 -1.98 3.53 -3.43
N ARG A 72 -0.65 3.60 -3.49
CA ARG A 72 0.22 3.80 -2.34
C ARG A 72 0.79 5.20 -2.39
N THR A 73 0.70 5.93 -1.28
CA THR A 73 1.36 7.22 -1.08
C THR A 73 2.31 7.06 0.08
N ALA A 74 3.61 7.16 -0.17
CA ALA A 74 4.66 7.04 0.82
C ALA A 74 5.37 8.36 1.03
N ARG A 75 5.69 8.66 2.28
CA ARG A 75 6.40 9.86 2.70
C ARG A 75 7.35 9.52 3.83
N VAL A 76 8.59 9.94 3.68
CA VAL A 76 9.64 9.87 4.71
C VAL A 76 10.12 11.28 4.99
N ASP A 77 9.96 11.71 6.24
CA ASP A 77 10.35 13.02 6.72
C ASP A 77 11.57 12.92 7.63
N THR A 78 12.52 13.85 7.50
CA THR A 78 13.44 14.18 8.58
C THR A 78 12.89 15.37 9.37
N ILE A 79 13.06 15.33 10.69
CA ILE A 79 12.50 16.32 11.62
C ILE A 79 13.65 16.99 12.36
N ASP A 80 13.62 18.30 12.38
CA ASP A 80 14.52 19.11 13.18
C ASP A 80 14.10 19.02 14.65
N ASP A 81 14.98 18.50 15.49
CA ASP A 81 14.68 18.22 16.90
C ASP A 81 14.46 19.49 17.74
N ASP A 82 15.06 20.62 17.35
CA ASP A 82 14.92 21.88 18.09
C ASP A 82 13.55 22.54 17.83
N THR A 83 13.05 22.41 16.61
CA THR A 83 11.82 23.10 16.17
C THR A 83 10.63 22.17 16.00
N GLY A 84 10.84 20.85 15.93
CA GLY A 84 9.82 19.84 15.62
C GLY A 84 9.27 19.94 14.20
N LYS A 85 9.94 20.67 13.30
CA LYS A 85 9.51 20.88 11.91
C LYS A 85 10.21 19.91 10.97
N VAL A 86 9.50 19.57 9.90
CA VAL A 86 10.09 18.80 8.78
C VAL A 86 11.15 19.66 8.11
N ASP A 87 12.37 19.16 8.00
CA ASP A 87 13.52 19.81 7.35
C ASP A 87 14.00 19.07 6.09
N GLY A 88 13.45 17.88 5.82
CA GLY A 88 13.66 17.13 4.59
C GLY A 88 12.52 16.16 4.34
N GLU A 89 12.24 15.86 3.09
CA GLU A 89 11.14 14.98 2.67
C GLU A 89 11.56 14.14 1.46
N TRP A 90 11.24 12.86 1.51
CA TRP A 90 11.08 12.00 0.33
C TRP A 90 9.60 11.65 0.20
N TYR A 91 9.07 11.69 -1.03
CA TYR A 91 7.66 11.48 -1.31
C TYR A 91 7.48 10.73 -2.62
N GLU A 92 6.59 9.72 -2.63
CA GLU A 92 6.24 8.97 -3.82
C GLU A 92 4.78 8.51 -3.80
N VAL A 93 4.15 8.57 -4.95
CA VAL A 93 2.83 8.01 -5.19
C VAL A 93 2.91 6.96 -6.29
N ASP A 94 2.48 5.75 -5.96
CA ASP A 94 2.44 4.62 -6.88
C ASP A 94 1.02 4.12 -7.08
N ASP A 95 0.70 3.75 -8.31
CA ASP A 95 -0.44 2.90 -8.62
C ASP A 95 0.05 1.44 -8.79
N VAL A 96 -0.41 0.57 -7.92
CA VAL A 96 -0.24 -0.88 -8.07
C VAL A 96 -1.37 -1.38 -8.96
N ILE A 97 -1.01 -1.76 -10.19
CA ILE A 97 -1.95 -2.10 -11.27
C ILE A 97 -1.58 -3.43 -11.93
N PHE A 98 -2.36 -3.85 -12.91
CA PHE A 98 -2.04 -4.99 -13.76
C PHE A 98 -1.78 -4.52 -15.19
N ASP A 99 -0.79 -5.11 -15.83
CA ASP A 99 -0.53 -4.90 -17.24
C ASP A 99 -1.56 -5.65 -18.13
N PRO A 100 -1.56 -5.46 -19.47
CA PRO A 100 -2.47 -6.16 -20.36
C PRO A 100 -2.34 -7.70 -20.33
N THR A 101 -1.22 -8.23 -19.82
CA THR A 101 -1.01 -9.68 -19.67
C THR A 101 -1.54 -10.23 -18.34
N GLY A 102 -1.97 -9.33 -17.43
CA GLY A 102 -2.41 -9.66 -16.07
C GLY A 102 -1.25 -9.75 -15.07
N ALA A 103 -0.04 -9.37 -15.44
CA ALA A 103 1.08 -9.29 -14.51
C ALA A 103 0.98 -8.01 -13.66
N ARG A 104 1.20 -8.15 -12.33
CA ARG A 104 1.21 -7.02 -11.41
C ARG A 104 2.43 -6.13 -11.67
N MET A 105 2.20 -4.84 -11.70
CA MET A 105 3.24 -3.82 -11.85
C MET A 105 2.97 -2.61 -10.96
N GLU A 106 4.03 -1.93 -10.59
CA GLU A 106 3.96 -0.65 -9.89
C GLU A 106 4.29 0.48 -10.86
N LYS A 107 3.44 1.49 -10.87
CA LYS A 107 3.58 2.65 -11.74
C LYS A 107 3.71 3.89 -10.88
N VAL A 108 4.87 4.52 -10.90
CA VAL A 108 5.08 5.83 -10.27
C VAL A 108 4.18 6.87 -10.93
N VAL A 109 3.36 7.53 -10.14
CA VAL A 109 2.42 8.59 -10.54
C VAL A 109 2.99 9.96 -10.24
N ASP A 110 3.62 10.10 -9.08
CA ASP A 110 4.24 11.34 -8.62
C ASP A 110 5.46 11.02 -7.75
N ALA A 111 6.60 11.61 -8.05
CA ALA A 111 7.84 11.48 -7.30
C ALA A 111 8.68 12.75 -7.48
N PRO A 112 8.39 13.82 -6.71
CA PRO A 112 9.19 15.03 -6.74
C PRO A 112 10.62 14.74 -6.27
N PRO A 113 11.61 15.57 -6.65
CA PRO A 113 12.96 15.45 -6.12
C PRO A 113 12.96 15.46 -4.58
N SER A 114 13.68 14.50 -3.99
CA SER A 114 13.86 14.43 -2.53
C SER A 114 14.56 15.70 -2.02
N THR A 115 14.10 16.18 -0.87
CA THR A 115 14.73 17.27 -0.12
C THR A 115 15.47 16.77 1.13
N LEU A 116 15.58 15.45 1.31
CA LEU A 116 16.40 14.85 2.36
C LEU A 116 17.87 15.27 2.15
N THR A 117 18.50 15.83 3.18
CA THR A 117 19.89 16.30 3.13
C THR A 117 20.81 15.57 4.10
N ARG A 118 20.25 15.02 5.19
CA ARG A 118 20.99 14.32 6.22
C ARG A 118 21.10 12.82 5.96
N VAL A 119 20.14 12.26 5.26
CA VAL A 119 20.00 10.84 4.92
C VAL A 119 19.53 10.68 3.48
N MET A 120 19.60 9.47 2.95
CA MET A 120 19.21 9.18 1.57
C MET A 120 18.49 7.83 1.52
N MET A 121 17.38 7.76 0.80
CA MET A 121 16.63 6.51 0.59
C MET A 121 17.50 5.47 -0.10
N SER A 122 17.55 4.28 0.48
CA SER A 122 18.22 3.11 -0.05
C SER A 122 17.25 2.17 -0.79
N PRO A 123 17.73 1.19 -1.58
CA PRO A 123 16.88 0.16 -2.15
C PRO A 123 16.17 -0.71 -1.10
N SER A 124 16.78 -0.94 0.07
CA SER A 124 16.16 -1.68 1.18
C SER A 124 14.97 -0.90 1.78
N ASP A 125 15.10 0.41 1.91
CA ASP A 125 14.00 1.25 2.39
C ASP A 125 12.78 1.16 1.45
N LEU A 126 13.00 1.23 0.13
CA LEU A 126 11.93 1.08 -0.85
C LEU A 126 11.30 -0.31 -0.77
N GLN A 127 12.10 -1.36 -0.57
CA GLN A 127 11.60 -2.73 -0.40
C GLN A 127 10.71 -2.86 0.84
N ASP A 128 11.07 -2.24 1.95
CA ASP A 128 10.26 -2.27 3.17
C ASP A 128 8.93 -1.53 3.00
N ILE A 129 8.93 -0.36 2.35
CA ILE A 129 7.71 0.35 1.99
C ILE A 129 6.80 -0.51 1.09
N GLN A 130 7.39 -1.23 0.14
CA GLN A 130 6.65 -2.02 -0.84
C GLN A 130 6.12 -3.33 -0.28
N HIS A 131 6.89 -4.01 0.59
CA HIS A 131 6.64 -5.40 0.97
C HIS A 131 6.69 -5.67 2.47
N GLY A 132 7.48 -4.89 3.23
CA GLY A 132 7.68 -5.09 4.67
C GLY A 132 6.50 -4.57 5.49
N TYR A 133 6.09 -3.36 5.24
CA TYR A 133 5.04 -2.69 6.01
C TYR A 133 3.64 -3.30 5.85
N PRO A 134 3.19 -3.72 4.66
CA PRO A 134 1.95 -4.47 4.53
C PRO A 134 2.14 -5.96 4.88
N PHE A 135 2.75 -6.23 6.04
CA PHE A 135 3.09 -7.57 6.50
C PHE A 135 1.92 -8.55 6.44
N VAL A 136 2.18 -9.74 5.91
CA VAL A 136 1.23 -10.86 5.83
C VAL A 136 1.92 -12.13 6.29
N LEU A 137 1.35 -12.82 7.27
CA LEU A 137 1.90 -14.06 7.83
C LEU A 137 1.12 -15.28 7.36
N THR A 138 1.56 -15.88 6.25
CA THR A 138 0.88 -17.03 5.64
C THR A 138 1.25 -18.36 6.31
N THR A 139 0.51 -19.41 5.97
CA THR A 139 0.84 -20.78 6.38
C THR A 139 2.26 -21.20 5.97
N ALA A 140 2.74 -20.75 4.81
CA ALA A 140 4.10 -21.03 4.34
C ALA A 140 5.18 -20.31 5.15
N ASP A 141 4.82 -19.21 5.84
CA ASP A 141 5.75 -18.44 6.65
C ASP A 141 5.87 -18.95 8.10
N LEU A 142 4.89 -19.72 8.61
CA LEU A 142 4.90 -20.24 9.98
C LEU A 142 6.22 -20.93 10.39
N PRO A 143 6.85 -21.74 9.54
CA PRO A 143 8.14 -22.35 9.90
C PRO A 143 9.27 -21.36 10.16
N LYS A 144 9.21 -20.15 9.61
CA LYS A 144 10.24 -19.12 9.71
C LYS A 144 10.16 -18.32 11.00
N TYR A 145 8.99 -18.33 11.67
CA TYR A 145 8.73 -17.46 12.82
C TYR A 145 8.51 -18.22 14.12
N ASN A 146 8.94 -17.61 15.24
CA ASN A 146 8.43 -17.87 16.57
C ASN A 146 7.19 -17.01 16.76
N ILE A 147 6.06 -17.61 17.12
CA ILE A 147 4.80 -16.91 17.34
C ILE A 147 4.32 -17.26 18.74
N VAL A 148 4.23 -16.26 19.61
CA VAL A 148 3.89 -16.46 21.02
C VAL A 148 2.62 -15.69 21.35
N TYR A 149 1.62 -16.38 21.87
CA TYR A 149 0.41 -15.74 22.37
C TYR A 149 0.72 -14.87 23.59
N VAL A 150 0.27 -13.60 23.54
CA VAL A 150 0.45 -12.62 24.61
C VAL A 150 -0.83 -12.47 25.45
N GLY A 151 -1.97 -12.37 24.79
CA GLY A 151 -3.23 -12.08 25.45
C GLY A 151 -4.34 -11.69 24.48
N LYS A 152 -5.37 -11.03 25.02
CA LYS A 152 -6.44 -10.41 24.25
C LYS A 152 -6.44 -8.90 24.50
N GLN A 153 -6.79 -8.14 23.48
CA GLN A 153 -6.89 -6.69 23.59
C GLN A 153 -7.96 -6.16 22.65
N LYS A 154 -8.72 -5.15 23.10
CA LYS A 154 -9.57 -4.39 22.20
C LYS A 154 -8.72 -3.43 21.38
N VAL A 155 -9.00 -3.40 20.09
CA VAL A 155 -8.53 -2.39 19.15
C VAL A 155 -9.76 -1.75 18.54
N ASP A 156 -10.06 -0.51 18.91
CA ASP A 156 -11.36 0.13 18.64
C ASP A 156 -12.52 -0.78 19.10
N ASP A 157 -13.37 -1.22 18.18
CA ASP A 157 -14.52 -2.09 18.45
C ASP A 157 -14.16 -3.60 18.37
N LEU A 158 -12.95 -3.95 17.94
CA LEU A 158 -12.54 -5.32 17.67
C LEU A 158 -11.98 -6.00 18.92
N ASP A 159 -12.41 -7.22 19.18
CA ASP A 159 -11.76 -8.11 20.14
C ASP A 159 -10.64 -8.88 19.43
N CYS A 160 -9.39 -8.66 19.81
CA CYS A 160 -8.24 -9.22 19.12
C CYS A 160 -7.47 -10.19 20.00
N TYR A 161 -6.98 -11.28 19.39
CA TYR A 161 -5.86 -12.06 19.92
C TYR A 161 -4.56 -11.35 19.61
N VAL A 162 -3.63 -11.35 20.56
CA VAL A 162 -2.34 -10.67 20.44
C VAL A 162 -1.21 -11.66 20.45
N PHE A 163 -0.31 -11.56 19.47
CA PHE A 163 0.84 -12.44 19.35
C PHE A 163 2.11 -11.63 19.15
N ASP A 164 3.19 -12.03 19.85
CA ASP A 164 4.54 -11.61 19.52
C ASP A 164 5.09 -12.51 18.41
N VAL A 165 5.74 -11.90 17.42
CA VAL A 165 6.26 -12.55 16.22
C VAL A 165 7.71 -12.17 16.05
N SER A 166 8.60 -13.16 15.93
CA SER A 166 10.03 -12.93 15.67
C SER A 166 10.59 -14.01 14.73
N PRO A 167 11.58 -13.69 13.88
CA PRO A 167 12.20 -14.70 13.03
C PRO A 167 12.95 -15.75 13.85
N LYS A 168 12.84 -17.04 13.47
CA LYS A 168 13.64 -18.12 14.07
C LYS A 168 15.10 -18.04 13.67
N VAL A 169 15.35 -17.68 12.42
CA VAL A 169 16.66 -17.53 11.81
C VAL A 169 16.60 -16.38 10.85
N ILE A 170 17.58 -15.51 10.88
CA ILE A 170 17.74 -14.45 9.90
C ILE A 170 18.60 -14.98 8.75
N GLU A 171 17.95 -15.20 7.61
CA GLU A 171 18.61 -15.63 6.39
C GLU A 171 19.21 -14.43 5.64
N LYS A 172 20.31 -14.67 4.94
CA LYS A 172 20.97 -13.63 4.17
C LYS A 172 20.06 -13.08 3.07
N HIS A 173 20.01 -11.76 2.95
CA HIS A 173 19.18 -11.04 1.96
C HIS A 173 17.67 -11.26 2.12
N GLN A 174 17.22 -11.62 3.31
CA GLN A 174 15.81 -11.72 3.66
C GLN A 174 15.49 -10.74 4.77
N ARG A 175 14.33 -10.10 4.66
CA ARG A 175 13.79 -9.19 5.68
C ARG A 175 12.64 -9.89 6.39
N TYR A 176 12.55 -9.73 7.70
CA TYR A 176 11.54 -10.34 8.55
C TYR A 176 10.93 -9.30 9.49
N LEU A 177 9.66 -9.48 9.84
CA LEU A 177 9.06 -8.72 10.93
C LEU A 177 9.57 -9.24 12.28
N ASP A 178 9.97 -8.34 13.16
CA ASP A 178 10.17 -8.57 14.58
C ASP A 178 9.25 -7.60 15.34
N GLY A 179 8.17 -8.13 15.95
CA GLY A 179 7.15 -7.26 16.54
C GLY A 179 5.94 -7.99 17.07
N ARG A 180 4.80 -7.33 17.00
CA ARG A 180 3.51 -7.77 17.53
C ARG A 180 2.41 -7.65 16.49
N ILE A 181 1.48 -8.59 16.51
CA ILE A 181 0.30 -8.56 15.65
C ILE A 181 -0.97 -8.70 16.48
N TRP A 182 -2.01 -8.01 16.04
CA TRP A 182 -3.38 -8.14 16.54
C TRP A 182 -4.21 -8.83 15.47
N VAL A 183 -4.84 -9.92 15.86
CA VAL A 183 -5.66 -10.77 15.00
C VAL A 183 -7.10 -10.66 15.48
N ASP A 184 -8.00 -10.18 14.66
CA ASP A 184 -9.43 -10.13 14.97
C ASP A 184 -9.94 -11.50 15.36
N ALA A 185 -10.66 -11.60 16.49
CA ALA A 185 -11.12 -12.88 17.02
C ALA A 185 -12.28 -13.48 16.21
N THR A 186 -12.95 -12.69 15.39
CA THR A 186 -14.07 -13.09 14.54
C THR A 186 -13.60 -13.58 13.18
N ASP A 187 -12.84 -12.74 12.49
CA ASP A 187 -12.42 -12.98 11.09
C ASP A 187 -11.10 -13.76 11.01
N LEU A 188 -10.36 -13.82 12.11
CA LEU A 188 -9.03 -14.45 12.18
C LEU A 188 -8.07 -13.91 11.13
N GLN A 189 -8.07 -12.58 10.93
CA GLN A 189 -7.15 -11.86 10.07
C GLN A 189 -6.40 -10.82 10.89
N ILE A 190 -5.18 -10.50 10.47
CA ILE A 190 -4.36 -9.44 11.10
C ILE A 190 -5.04 -8.10 10.84
N VAL A 191 -5.24 -7.30 11.87
CA VAL A 191 -5.84 -5.96 11.80
C VAL A 191 -4.84 -4.86 12.14
N VAL A 192 -3.85 -5.18 12.98
CA VAL A 192 -2.73 -4.27 13.31
C VAL A 192 -1.44 -5.07 13.35
N THR A 193 -0.38 -4.45 12.87
CA THR A 193 1.01 -4.90 13.01
C THR A 193 1.82 -3.79 13.64
N ASP A 194 2.60 -4.09 14.68
CA ASP A 194 3.55 -3.18 15.33
C ASP A 194 4.91 -3.86 15.43
N GLY A 195 5.96 -3.24 14.91
CA GLY A 195 7.28 -3.84 14.94
C GLY A 195 8.30 -3.13 14.05
N ARG A 196 9.32 -3.86 13.69
CA ARG A 196 10.36 -3.40 12.77
C ARG A 196 10.77 -4.50 11.82
N MET A 197 11.37 -4.13 10.70
CA MET A 197 11.98 -5.08 9.78
C MET A 197 13.40 -5.40 10.22
N VAL A 198 13.76 -6.69 10.24
CA VAL A 198 15.09 -7.16 10.62
C VAL A 198 15.68 -8.09 9.55
N PRO A 199 17.04 -8.19 9.42
CA PRO A 199 18.04 -7.43 10.14
C PRO A 199 18.08 -5.98 9.69
N ASP A 200 18.56 -5.07 10.56
CA ASP A 200 18.85 -3.70 10.14
C ASP A 200 19.96 -3.72 9.09
N ASP A 201 19.84 -2.92 8.04
CA ASP A 201 20.95 -2.66 7.12
C ASP A 201 21.89 -1.65 7.82
N THR A 202 23.06 -2.14 8.17
CA THR A 202 24.08 -1.34 8.85
C THR A 202 25.24 -0.96 7.94
N LYS A 203 25.05 -1.16 6.62
CA LYS A 203 26.06 -0.81 5.64
C LYS A 203 26.18 0.71 5.57
N LYS A 204 27.35 1.22 5.86
CA LYS A 204 27.64 2.63 5.92
C LYS A 204 27.18 3.39 4.67
N GLY A 205 26.30 4.39 4.87
CA GLY A 205 25.67 5.18 3.82
C GLY A 205 24.47 4.49 3.14
N GLU A 206 24.08 3.32 3.64
CA GLU A 206 22.89 2.57 3.22
C GLU A 206 22.14 2.04 4.46
N GLU A 207 22.35 2.67 5.62
CA GLU A 207 21.65 2.34 6.86
C GLU A 207 20.13 2.54 6.68
N ASP A 208 19.33 1.65 7.28
CA ASP A 208 17.87 1.74 7.22
C ASP A 208 17.34 3.08 7.72
N LEU A 209 16.41 3.68 7.00
CA LEU A 209 15.72 4.92 7.38
C LEU A 209 14.42 4.68 8.15
N HIS A 210 14.09 3.41 8.41
CA HIS A 210 12.79 3.05 8.94
C HIS A 210 12.83 2.78 10.44
N PRO A 211 12.23 3.68 11.26
CA PRO A 211 11.99 3.41 12.68
C PRO A 211 10.98 2.26 12.84
N PRO A 212 10.80 1.75 14.08
CA PRO A 212 9.66 0.89 14.37
C PRO A 212 8.36 1.50 13.88
N PHE A 213 7.49 0.69 13.30
CA PHE A 213 6.28 1.13 12.63
C PHE A 213 5.04 0.39 13.12
N MET A 214 3.89 0.99 12.88
CA MET A 214 2.59 0.38 13.07
C MET A 214 1.78 0.48 11.79
N THR A 215 1.18 -0.65 11.37
CA THR A 215 0.30 -0.72 10.20
C THR A 215 -1.10 -1.10 10.63
N TRP A 216 -2.08 -0.29 10.24
CA TRP A 216 -3.51 -0.56 10.43
C TRP A 216 -4.14 -1.08 9.16
N ARG A 217 -5.07 -2.02 9.34
CA ARG A 217 -5.86 -2.58 8.25
C ARG A 217 -7.34 -2.29 8.45
N GLN A 218 -8.08 -2.24 7.35
CA GLN A 218 -9.55 -2.09 7.35
C GLN A 218 -10.19 -3.06 6.37
N GLN A 219 -11.41 -3.46 6.66
CA GLN A 219 -12.24 -4.19 5.71
C GLN A 219 -12.69 -3.27 4.58
N ILE A 220 -12.25 -3.55 3.36
CA ILE A 220 -12.57 -2.74 2.18
C ILE A 220 -13.74 -3.34 1.40
N ASP A 221 -13.79 -4.65 1.28
CA ASP A 221 -14.79 -5.39 0.52
C ASP A 221 -15.77 -6.19 1.40
N GLY A 222 -15.71 -5.99 2.71
CA GLY A 222 -16.49 -6.74 3.70
C GLY A 222 -15.99 -8.18 3.93
N HIS A 223 -14.79 -8.52 3.45
CA HIS A 223 -14.26 -9.86 3.50
C HIS A 223 -12.81 -9.94 3.97
N TYR A 224 -11.95 -9.07 3.44
CA TYR A 224 -10.53 -9.03 3.76
C TYR A 224 -10.13 -7.73 4.42
N TRP A 225 -9.11 -7.81 5.30
CA TRP A 225 -8.51 -6.67 5.98
C TRP A 225 -7.29 -6.18 5.22
N PHE A 226 -7.44 -5.07 4.51
CA PHE A 226 -6.38 -4.47 3.70
C PHE A 226 -5.59 -3.42 4.50
N PRO A 227 -4.26 -3.30 4.30
CA PRO A 227 -3.50 -2.18 4.82
C PRO A 227 -4.12 -0.86 4.35
N VAL A 228 -4.29 0.10 5.25
CA VAL A 228 -4.80 1.44 4.88
C VAL A 228 -3.85 2.54 5.32
N TYR A 229 -3.09 2.28 6.38
CA TYR A 229 -2.22 3.28 6.97
C TYR A 229 -1.03 2.63 7.68
N THR A 230 0.17 3.16 7.44
CA THR A 230 1.38 2.82 8.21
C THR A 230 2.01 4.11 8.73
N LYS A 231 2.47 4.07 9.96
CA LYS A 231 3.28 5.13 10.57
C LYS A 231 4.43 4.52 11.34
N GLY A 232 5.64 5.03 11.09
CA GLY A 232 6.81 4.86 11.94
C GLY A 232 7.32 6.22 12.39
N GLU A 233 7.92 6.30 13.58
CA GLU A 233 8.57 7.52 14.05
C GLU A 233 9.60 7.18 15.10
N GLY A 234 10.80 7.72 14.97
CA GLY A 234 11.90 7.50 15.92
C GLY A 234 13.17 8.23 15.55
N ILE A 235 14.12 8.19 16.48
CA ILE A 235 15.47 8.72 16.26
C ILE A 235 16.37 7.55 15.89
N LEU A 236 17.00 7.61 14.71
CA LEU A 236 17.90 6.61 14.18
C LEU A 236 19.34 7.16 14.16
N HIS A 237 20.29 6.28 14.48
CA HIS A 237 21.70 6.61 14.47
C HIS A 237 22.36 6.23 13.15
N PHE A 238 23.01 7.19 12.50
CA PHE A 238 23.74 7.02 11.24
C PHE A 238 25.24 7.19 11.48
N SER A 239 26.01 6.19 11.10
CA SER A 239 27.47 6.22 11.21
C SER A 239 28.08 7.14 10.15
N GLY A 240 28.81 8.16 10.56
CA GLY A 240 29.50 9.07 9.66
C GLY A 240 30.49 8.36 8.73
N GLY A 241 30.50 8.70 7.43
CA GLY A 241 31.43 8.23 6.42
C GLY A 241 32.30 9.33 5.86
N TYR A 242 33.56 9.05 5.52
CA TYR A 242 34.47 9.93 4.77
C TYR A 242 34.21 11.45 4.93
N GLY A 243 34.47 11.97 6.15
CA GLY A 243 34.34 13.40 6.44
C GLY A 243 32.99 13.84 7.04
N TYR A 244 32.05 12.93 7.19
CA TYR A 244 30.81 13.15 7.93
C TYR A 244 30.96 12.60 9.35
N MET A 245 30.41 13.30 10.33
CA MET A 245 30.31 12.85 11.73
C MET A 245 29.13 11.89 11.87
N ASP A 246 29.19 11.02 12.87
CA ASP A 246 28.03 10.26 13.32
C ASP A 246 26.90 11.24 13.69
N GLN A 247 25.68 10.90 13.35
CA GLN A 247 24.52 11.75 13.61
C GLN A 247 23.29 10.92 14.00
N ASP A 248 22.50 11.49 14.88
CA ASP A 248 21.15 11.04 15.14
C ASP A 248 20.18 11.83 14.27
N VAL A 249 19.23 11.16 13.67
CA VAL A 249 18.22 11.78 12.80
C VAL A 249 16.85 11.33 13.23
N HIS A 250 15.98 12.27 13.53
CA HIS A 250 14.58 12.01 13.80
C HIS A 250 13.85 11.80 12.47
N ILE A 251 13.30 10.59 12.26
CA ILE A 251 12.64 10.17 11.05
C ILE A 251 11.18 9.85 11.35
N ARG A 252 10.31 10.21 10.41
CA ARG A 252 8.90 9.83 10.40
C ARG A 252 8.51 9.30 9.05
N ASP A 253 7.98 8.07 9.05
CA ASP A 253 7.40 7.41 7.89
C ASP A 253 5.89 7.47 7.96
N VAL A 254 5.25 7.80 6.86
CA VAL A 254 3.79 7.72 6.71
C VAL A 254 3.45 7.15 5.35
N ILE A 255 2.76 6.01 5.34
CA ILE A 255 2.29 5.38 4.12
C ILE A 255 0.76 5.25 4.18
N LYS A 256 0.09 5.62 3.09
CA LYS A 256 -1.35 5.44 2.89
C LYS A 256 -1.60 4.51 1.73
N TYR A 257 -2.61 3.65 1.87
CA TYR A 257 -3.07 2.74 0.84
C TYR A 257 -4.54 3.06 0.58
N THR A 258 -4.86 3.46 -0.65
CA THR A 258 -6.18 3.93 -1.05
C THR A 258 -6.63 3.32 -2.38
N ASP A 259 -7.86 3.58 -2.76
CA ASP A 259 -8.40 3.23 -4.08
C ASP A 259 -8.35 1.73 -4.42
N TYR A 260 -8.52 0.87 -3.42
CA TYR A 260 -8.59 -0.57 -3.64
C TYR A 260 -9.72 -0.93 -4.60
N LYS A 261 -9.38 -1.64 -5.69
CA LYS A 261 -10.34 -2.13 -6.69
C LYS A 261 -9.97 -3.54 -7.11
N ARG A 262 -10.94 -4.44 -7.09
CA ARG A 262 -10.72 -5.82 -7.53
C ARG A 262 -10.60 -5.87 -9.05
N PHE A 263 -9.48 -6.38 -9.55
CA PHE A 263 -9.25 -6.63 -10.97
C PHE A 263 -9.92 -7.95 -11.37
N GLY A 264 -10.62 -7.95 -12.53
CA GLY A 264 -11.26 -9.16 -13.07
C GLY A 264 -12.71 -9.40 -12.64
N SER A 265 -13.32 -8.58 -11.76
CA SER A 265 -14.76 -8.47 -11.73
C SER A 265 -15.20 -7.74 -12.99
N THR A 266 -16.06 -8.34 -13.78
CA THR A 266 -16.60 -7.83 -15.04
C THR A 266 -16.88 -6.33 -14.96
N SER A 267 -15.90 -5.52 -15.33
CA SER A 267 -16.10 -4.08 -15.52
C SER A 267 -16.95 -3.91 -16.76
N ARG A 268 -18.27 -3.77 -16.61
CA ARG A 268 -19.13 -3.30 -17.68
C ARG A 268 -18.77 -1.85 -17.95
N ILE A 269 -18.06 -1.60 -19.04
CA ILE A 269 -17.85 -0.23 -19.51
C ILE A 269 -19.14 0.16 -20.22
N ILE A 270 -19.99 0.92 -19.52
CA ILE A 270 -21.20 1.48 -20.09
C ILE A 270 -20.82 2.85 -20.67
N TYR A 271 -20.79 2.96 -21.97
CA TYR A 271 -20.66 4.23 -22.65
C TYR A 271 -22.00 4.57 -23.31
N ASP A 272 -22.55 5.75 -22.98
CA ASP A 272 -23.83 6.24 -23.51
C ASP A 272 -24.99 5.24 -23.37
N GLY A 273 -25.07 4.54 -22.22
CA GLY A 273 -26.12 3.55 -21.93
C GLY A 273 -25.95 2.20 -22.61
N GLN A 274 -24.86 1.97 -23.35
CA GLN A 274 -24.56 0.70 -24.01
C GLN A 274 -23.34 0.03 -23.40
N ASP A 275 -23.43 -1.29 -23.15
CA ASP A 275 -22.34 -2.12 -22.69
C ASP A 275 -21.36 -2.42 -23.83
N ILE A 276 -20.20 -1.76 -23.85
CA ILE A 276 -19.18 -1.95 -24.88
C ILE A 276 -18.17 -3.06 -24.57
N THR A 277 -18.30 -3.73 -23.44
CA THR A 277 -17.39 -4.81 -23.02
C THR A 277 -17.46 -6.04 -23.92
N GLN A 278 -18.59 -6.25 -24.63
CA GLN A 278 -18.79 -7.40 -25.51
C GLN A 278 -18.36 -7.18 -26.96
N ASN A 279 -18.04 -5.97 -27.39
CA ASN A 279 -17.70 -5.69 -28.81
C ASN A 279 -16.24 -5.99 -29.18
N GLY A 280 -15.40 -6.46 -28.26
CA GLY A 280 -13.99 -6.81 -28.52
C GLY A 280 -13.75 -8.24 -29.02
N GLN A 281 -14.76 -9.10 -29.10
CA GLN A 281 -14.61 -10.52 -29.49
C GLN A 281 -15.49 -10.96 -30.69
N GLN A 282 -15.83 -10.08 -31.61
CA GLN A 282 -16.38 -10.55 -32.89
C GLN A 282 -15.25 -10.82 -33.88
N GLN A 283 -14.94 -12.11 -34.05
CA GLN A 283 -14.20 -12.61 -35.22
C GLN A 283 -14.90 -12.18 -36.51
N PRO A 284 -14.16 -11.83 -37.59
CA PRO A 284 -14.78 -11.50 -38.88
C PRO A 284 -15.51 -12.71 -39.43
N GLY A 285 -16.81 -12.58 -39.54
CA GLY A 285 -17.71 -13.58 -40.03
C GLY A 285 -17.40 -13.96 -41.46
N ARG A 286 -17.34 -15.23 -41.66
CA ARG A 286 -17.27 -15.90 -42.96
C ARG A 286 -18.57 -15.62 -43.73
N ASN A 287 -18.49 -14.83 -44.80
CA ASN A 287 -19.59 -14.60 -45.77
C ASN A 287 -20.08 -15.92 -46.31
N GLN A 288 -21.30 -16.33 -45.96
CA GLN A 288 -22.09 -17.27 -46.75
C GLN A 288 -22.89 -16.45 -47.73
N GLN A 289 -22.49 -16.48 -48.99
CA GLN A 289 -23.29 -16.07 -50.11
C GLN A 289 -24.41 -17.08 -50.32
N ASN A 290 -25.66 -16.66 -50.07
CA ASN A 290 -26.86 -17.28 -50.61
C ASN A 290 -26.95 -16.94 -52.08
N GLY A 291 -26.71 -17.93 -52.93
CA GLY A 291 -27.09 -17.90 -54.35
C GLY A 291 -28.35 -18.74 -54.58
N GLN A 292 -29.50 -18.05 -54.69
CA GLN A 292 -30.71 -18.60 -55.31
C GLN A 292 -30.55 -18.61 -56.82
N SER A 293 -30.90 -19.70 -57.42
CA SER A 293 -31.49 -19.81 -58.78
C SER A 293 -31.52 -21.30 -59.11
N GLY A 294 -32.60 -21.95 -59.28
CA GLY A 294 -33.67 -21.68 -60.28
C GLY A 294 -33.67 -22.76 -61.32
N SER A 295 -34.55 -23.71 -61.12
CA SER A 295 -35.37 -24.31 -62.18
C SER A 295 -34.81 -25.12 -63.39
N GLN A 296 -35.41 -26.27 -63.53
CA GLN A 296 -35.81 -26.97 -64.75
C GLN A 296 -34.97 -28.13 -65.31
N ASN A 297 -35.44 -29.37 -65.13
CA ASN A 297 -36.27 -30.13 -66.08
C ASN A 297 -35.51 -31.07 -67.02
N LYS A 298 -36.06 -32.31 -67.12
CA LYS A 298 -36.05 -33.33 -68.18
C LYS A 298 -34.83 -34.24 -68.35
N GLY A 299 -34.95 -35.55 -67.97
CA GLY A 299 -35.46 -36.53 -68.88
C GLY A 299 -34.37 -37.44 -69.43
N LYS A 300 -34.37 -38.61 -69.03
CA LYS A 300 -34.48 -39.95 -69.57
C LYS A 300 -33.99 -40.99 -68.60
#